data_109fc5b73da5d82531d61972112ed8cd
#
_entry.id   109fc5b73da5d82531d61972112ed8cd
#
_cell.length_a   1.000
_cell.length_b   1.000
_cell.length_c   1.000
_cell.angle_alpha   90.00
_cell.angle_beta   90.00
_cell.angle_gamma   90.00
#
_symmetry.space_group_name_H-M   'P 1'
#
loop_
_entity.id
_entity.type
_entity.pdbx_description
1 polymer ?
#
loop_
_entity_poly.entity_id
_entity_poly.type
_entity_poly.pdbx_seq_one_letter_code
_entity_poly.pdbx_strand_id
1 'polypeptide(L)'
;MSHPGPIGIFDSGIGGLSIARRIRELLPNEDLLYVADSIHAPYGEKSEHYIRQRADAVTRFLLEREAKAIVVACNTATVSAIRQLRADYTLPIIGVEPGIKPAALQSKSGVIGVLATSQTLKSESFNNLSRLFSESVRVEICLLYTSPSPRDGLL
;
A
#
# COMPACT_ATOMS: atom_id res chain seq x y z
N MET A 1 -5.77 -26.84 9.39
CA MET A 1 -7.15 -26.61 8.89
C MET A 1 -7.16 -25.26 8.19
N SER A 2 -7.49 -25.20 6.90
CA SER A 2 -7.62 -23.92 6.19
C SER A 2 -8.83 -23.17 6.74
N HIS A 3 -8.66 -21.94 7.15
CA HIS A 3 -9.77 -21.09 7.58
C HIS A 3 -10.62 -20.77 6.34
N PRO A 4 -11.96 -20.98 6.35
CA PRO A 4 -12.81 -20.92 5.14
C PRO A 4 -13.11 -19.48 4.79
N GLY A 5 -12.46 -18.49 4.85
CA GLY A 5 -12.78 -17.12 4.46
C GLY A 5 -11.88 -16.62 3.34
N PRO A 6 -12.25 -15.52 2.63
CA PRO A 6 -11.45 -14.93 1.59
C PRO A 6 -10.20 -14.21 2.15
N ILE A 7 -9.22 -14.00 1.28
CA ILE A 7 -8.17 -13.00 1.53
C ILE A 7 -8.74 -11.64 1.10
N GLY A 8 -8.93 -10.73 2.05
CA GLY A 8 -9.31 -9.36 1.79
C GLY A 8 -8.14 -8.56 1.24
N ILE A 9 -8.35 -7.80 0.18
CA ILE A 9 -7.32 -6.95 -0.43
C ILE A 9 -7.88 -5.53 -0.49
N PHE A 10 -7.16 -4.59 0.07
CA PHE A 10 -7.57 -3.19 0.16
C PHE A 10 -6.59 -2.27 -0.54
N ASP A 11 -7.13 -1.39 -1.38
CA ASP A 11 -6.39 -0.26 -1.97
C ASP A 11 -7.27 0.99 -2.00
N SER A 12 -6.66 2.16 -2.08
CA SER A 12 -7.35 3.42 -2.30
C SER A 12 -7.96 3.57 -3.70
N GLY A 13 -7.51 2.75 -4.65
CA GLY A 13 -7.95 2.78 -6.04
C GLY A 13 -7.80 1.42 -6.73
N ILE A 14 -7.22 1.42 -7.92
CA ILE A 14 -7.06 0.23 -8.77
C ILE A 14 -5.61 -0.29 -8.83
N GLY A 15 -4.63 0.43 -8.28
CA GLY A 15 -3.21 0.05 -8.34
C GLY A 15 -2.93 -1.29 -7.68
N GLY A 16 -3.65 -1.59 -6.61
CA GLY A 16 -3.55 -2.85 -5.87
C GLY A 16 -4.02 -4.09 -6.64
N LEU A 17 -4.63 -3.95 -7.81
CA LEU A 17 -5.00 -5.09 -8.67
C LEU A 17 -3.76 -5.88 -9.14
N SER A 18 -2.61 -5.22 -9.26
CA SER A 18 -1.34 -5.91 -9.54
C SER A 18 -0.94 -6.87 -8.41
N ILE A 19 -1.18 -6.48 -7.16
CA ILE A 19 -0.96 -7.31 -5.97
C ILE A 19 -2.00 -8.45 -5.94
N ALA A 20 -3.28 -8.15 -6.18
CA ALA A 20 -4.34 -9.15 -6.23
C ALA A 20 -4.06 -10.21 -7.29
N ARG A 21 -3.62 -9.81 -8.48
CA ARG A 21 -3.19 -10.73 -9.54
C ARG A 21 -2.06 -11.65 -9.06
N ARG A 22 -1.05 -11.10 -8.41
CA ARG A 22 0.07 -11.90 -7.92
C ARG A 22 -0.34 -12.89 -6.82
N ILE A 23 -1.25 -12.49 -5.94
CA ILE A 23 -1.83 -13.39 -4.93
C ILE A 23 -2.59 -14.53 -5.63
N ARG A 24 -3.41 -14.24 -6.64
CA ARG A 24 -4.14 -15.25 -7.42
C ARG A 24 -3.21 -16.25 -8.12
N GLU A 25 -2.09 -15.77 -8.67
CA GLU A 25 -1.08 -16.64 -9.29
C GLU A 25 -0.42 -17.60 -8.30
N LEU A 26 -0.13 -17.12 -7.08
CA LEU A 26 0.56 -17.90 -6.03
C LEU A 26 -0.40 -18.78 -5.23
N LEU A 27 -1.64 -18.34 -5.07
CA LEU A 27 -2.68 -18.98 -4.25
C LEU A 27 -3.97 -19.17 -5.08
N PRO A 28 -3.95 -20.04 -6.10
CA PRO A 28 -5.04 -20.13 -7.08
C PRO A 28 -6.38 -20.60 -6.48
N ASN A 29 -6.32 -21.32 -5.37
CA ASN A 29 -7.51 -21.91 -4.72
C ASN A 29 -8.10 -21.00 -3.61
N GLU A 30 -7.49 -19.83 -3.35
CA GLU A 30 -8.00 -18.90 -2.34
C GLU A 30 -9.05 -17.96 -2.93
N ASP A 31 -10.13 -17.74 -2.20
CA ASP A 31 -11.08 -16.69 -2.54
C ASP A 31 -10.46 -15.32 -2.23
N LEU A 32 -10.62 -14.37 -3.17
CA LEU A 32 -10.11 -13.02 -3.03
C LEU A 32 -11.26 -12.02 -3.03
N LEU A 33 -11.26 -11.12 -2.04
CA LEU A 33 -12.19 -10.01 -1.96
C LEU A 33 -11.42 -8.69 -2.06
N TYR A 34 -11.54 -8.02 -3.21
CA TYR A 34 -10.86 -6.75 -3.46
C TYR A 34 -11.76 -5.56 -3.17
N VAL A 35 -11.27 -4.60 -2.37
CA VAL A 35 -11.93 -3.35 -2.07
C VAL A 35 -11.09 -2.19 -2.57
N ALA A 36 -11.63 -1.41 -3.51
CA ALA A 36 -11.09 -0.13 -3.94
C ALA A 36 -11.86 1.00 -3.25
N ASP A 37 -11.22 1.76 -2.37
CA ASP A 37 -11.85 2.90 -1.66
C ASP A 37 -11.86 4.18 -2.54
N SER A 38 -12.26 4.02 -3.80
CA SER A 38 -12.09 5.00 -4.88
C SER A 38 -12.78 6.34 -4.63
N ILE A 39 -13.90 6.36 -3.90
CA ILE A 39 -14.62 7.60 -3.57
C ILE A 39 -13.81 8.51 -2.62
N HIS A 40 -12.86 7.93 -1.90
CA HIS A 40 -11.98 8.62 -0.95
C HIS A 40 -10.56 8.84 -1.49
N ALA A 41 -10.28 8.37 -2.71
CA ALA A 41 -9.01 8.63 -3.40
C ALA A 41 -8.89 10.11 -3.80
N PRO A 42 -7.66 10.63 -3.98
CA PRO A 42 -6.37 10.02 -3.68
C PRO A 42 -5.98 10.13 -2.19
N TYR A 43 -5.42 9.07 -1.62
CA TYR A 43 -4.98 9.07 -0.21
C TYR A 43 -3.73 9.93 0.03
N GLY A 44 -2.91 10.12 -1.01
CA GLY A 44 -1.66 10.87 -0.91
C GLY A 44 -1.79 12.33 -0.47
N GLU A 45 -2.98 12.91 -0.57
CA GLU A 45 -3.30 14.30 -0.20
C GLU A 45 -4.06 14.38 1.13
N LYS A 46 -4.47 13.26 1.69
CA LYS A 46 -5.27 13.22 2.92
C LYS A 46 -4.38 13.21 4.17
N SER A 47 -4.94 13.65 5.29
CA SER A 47 -4.23 13.56 6.58
C SER A 47 -4.06 12.09 7.00
N GLU A 48 -3.01 11.81 7.76
CA GLU A 48 -2.77 10.48 8.31
C GLU A 48 -3.97 9.97 9.13
N HIS A 49 -4.58 10.85 9.92
CA HIS A 49 -5.78 10.53 10.69
C HIS A 49 -6.93 10.06 9.79
N TYR A 50 -7.18 10.78 8.69
CA TYR A 50 -8.23 10.40 7.73
C TYR A 50 -7.93 9.04 7.10
N ILE A 51 -6.69 8.80 6.68
CA ILE A 51 -6.28 7.52 6.08
C ILE A 51 -6.47 6.37 7.07
N ARG A 52 -6.13 6.56 8.35
CA ARG A 52 -6.35 5.58 9.42
C ARG A 52 -7.83 5.25 9.60
N GLN A 53 -8.70 6.27 9.63
CA GLN A 53 -10.14 6.05 9.71
C GLN A 53 -10.69 5.27 8.50
N ARG A 54 -10.21 5.58 7.29
CA ARG A 54 -10.62 4.84 6.09
C ARG A 54 -10.12 3.40 6.11
N ALA A 55 -8.85 3.19 6.45
CA ALA A 55 -8.27 1.87 6.56
C ALA A 55 -9.01 0.99 7.59
N ASP A 56 -9.39 1.56 8.74
CA ASP A 56 -10.19 0.89 9.75
C ASP A 56 -11.59 0.53 9.21
N ALA A 57 -12.28 1.46 8.56
CA ALA A 57 -13.60 1.22 7.98
C ALA A 57 -13.59 0.11 6.92
N VAL A 58 -12.57 0.07 6.05
CA VAL A 58 -12.43 -0.99 5.05
C VAL A 58 -12.05 -2.32 5.71
N THR A 59 -11.21 -2.29 6.75
CA THR A 59 -10.87 -3.49 7.52
C THR A 59 -12.10 -4.11 8.14
N ARG A 60 -12.96 -3.32 8.79
CA ARG A 60 -14.25 -3.79 9.35
C ARG A 60 -15.16 -4.38 8.26
N PHE A 61 -15.29 -3.72 7.13
CA PHE A 61 -16.07 -4.22 5.98
C PHE A 61 -15.58 -5.60 5.49
N LEU A 62 -14.27 -5.81 5.46
CA LEU A 62 -13.67 -7.10 5.07
C LEU A 62 -13.92 -8.17 6.14
N LEU A 63 -13.84 -7.81 7.43
CA LEU A 63 -14.15 -8.71 8.54
C LEU A 63 -15.60 -9.16 8.57
N GLU A 64 -16.54 -8.27 8.31
CA GLU A 64 -17.97 -8.59 8.18
C GLU A 64 -18.23 -9.61 7.05
N ARG A 65 -17.27 -9.77 6.13
CA ARG A 65 -17.28 -10.76 5.04
C ARG A 65 -16.35 -11.92 5.29
N GLU A 66 -16.04 -12.14 6.56
CA GLU A 66 -15.26 -13.28 7.06
C GLU A 66 -13.85 -13.39 6.45
N ALA A 67 -13.25 -12.25 6.07
CA ALA A 67 -11.87 -12.26 5.59
C ALA A 67 -10.93 -12.88 6.65
N LYS A 68 -10.18 -13.90 6.25
CA LYS A 68 -9.22 -14.62 7.10
C LYS A 68 -7.86 -13.94 7.22
N ALA A 69 -7.55 -13.07 6.27
CA ALA A 69 -6.34 -12.24 6.23
C ALA A 69 -6.63 -10.98 5.41
N ILE A 70 -5.91 -9.89 5.67
CA ILE A 70 -6.05 -8.65 4.92
C ILE A 70 -4.70 -8.24 4.34
N VAL A 71 -4.68 -7.89 3.06
CA VAL A 71 -3.55 -7.29 2.36
C VAL A 71 -3.87 -5.82 2.09
N VAL A 72 -3.12 -4.92 2.72
CA VAL A 72 -3.17 -3.48 2.45
C VAL A 72 -2.25 -3.21 1.27
N ALA A 73 -2.81 -3.20 0.06
CA ALA A 73 -2.08 -3.06 -1.18
C ALA A 73 -1.69 -1.60 -1.51
N CYS A 74 -2.27 -0.64 -0.81
CA CYS A 74 -1.95 0.78 -0.92
C CYS A 74 -0.70 1.13 -0.10
N ASN A 75 0.37 1.60 -0.75
CA ASN A 75 1.58 2.05 -0.04
C ASN A 75 1.29 3.18 0.97
N THR A 76 0.48 4.15 0.57
CA THR A 76 0.10 5.28 1.43
C THR A 76 -0.68 4.82 2.67
N ALA A 77 -1.64 3.92 2.49
CA ALA A 77 -2.38 3.33 3.61
C ALA A 77 -1.48 2.47 4.50
N THR A 78 -0.58 1.70 3.90
CA THR A 78 0.38 0.87 4.66
C THR A 78 1.22 1.73 5.60
N VAL A 79 1.90 2.76 5.09
CA VAL A 79 2.77 3.59 5.94
C VAL A 79 2.01 4.41 6.98
N SER A 80 0.74 4.72 6.74
CA SER A 80 -0.09 5.53 7.64
C SER A 80 -0.85 4.71 8.69
N ALA A 81 -1.30 3.49 8.36
CA ALA A 81 -2.28 2.77 9.17
C ALA A 81 -1.86 1.38 9.64
N ILE A 82 -0.85 0.73 9.03
CA ILE A 82 -0.56 -0.69 9.27
C ILE A 82 -0.28 -1.03 10.74
N ARG A 83 0.43 -0.17 11.46
CA ARG A 83 0.75 -0.37 12.88
C ARG A 83 -0.52 -0.42 13.73
N GLN A 84 -1.43 0.53 13.52
CA GLN A 84 -2.69 0.61 14.26
C GLN A 84 -3.56 -0.59 13.92
N LEU A 85 -3.74 -0.92 12.64
CA LEU A 85 -4.55 -2.06 12.24
C LEU A 85 -4.06 -3.36 12.88
N ARG A 86 -2.74 -3.58 12.95
CA ARG A 86 -2.17 -4.75 13.63
C ARG A 86 -2.33 -4.75 15.14
N ALA A 87 -2.48 -3.58 15.77
CA ALA A 87 -2.76 -3.47 17.19
C ALA A 87 -4.24 -3.71 17.53
N ASP A 88 -5.13 -3.27 16.63
CA ASP A 88 -6.58 -3.29 16.85
C ASP A 88 -7.23 -4.62 16.43
N TYR A 89 -6.59 -5.37 15.54
CA TYR A 89 -7.15 -6.60 14.94
C TYR A 89 -6.21 -7.79 15.09
N THR A 90 -6.78 -8.96 15.37
CA THR A 90 -6.02 -10.21 15.62
C THR A 90 -5.72 -11.02 14.37
N LEU A 91 -6.43 -10.77 13.26
CA LEU A 91 -6.17 -11.48 12.01
C LEU A 91 -4.84 -11.04 11.36
N PRO A 92 -4.25 -11.86 10.48
CA PRO A 92 -3.04 -11.47 9.75
C PRO A 92 -3.29 -10.26 8.85
N ILE A 93 -2.53 -9.17 9.05
CA ILE A 93 -2.58 -7.97 8.22
C ILE A 93 -1.21 -7.73 7.59
N ILE A 94 -1.17 -7.81 6.27
CA ILE A 94 0.03 -7.66 5.44
C ILE A 94 -0.01 -6.29 4.75
N GLY A 95 1.00 -5.47 4.97
CA GLY A 95 1.15 -4.19 4.26
C GLY A 95 2.15 -4.31 3.12
N VAL A 96 1.86 -3.65 2.00
CA VAL A 96 2.79 -3.52 0.88
C VAL A 96 3.63 -2.26 1.10
N GLU A 97 4.88 -2.43 1.47
CA GLU A 97 5.81 -1.34 1.72
C GLU A 97 6.42 -0.78 0.41
N PRO A 98 6.91 0.47 0.43
CA PRO A 98 7.68 1.02 -0.69
C PRO A 98 8.88 0.13 -1.05
N GLY A 99 9.10 -0.08 -2.34
CA GLY A 99 10.11 -1.01 -2.87
C GLY A 99 11.58 -0.54 -2.77
N ILE A 100 11.96 0.23 -1.76
CA ILE A 100 13.32 0.78 -1.58
C ILE A 100 14.34 -0.34 -1.42
N LYS A 101 14.05 -1.34 -0.57
CA LYS A 101 14.96 -2.47 -0.32
C LYS A 101 15.31 -3.23 -1.60
N PRO A 102 14.36 -3.77 -2.37
CA PRO A 102 14.70 -4.49 -3.60
C PRO A 102 15.37 -3.56 -4.64
N ALA A 103 14.98 -2.30 -4.73
CA ALA A 103 15.61 -1.35 -5.63
C ALA A 103 17.07 -1.09 -5.27
N ALA A 104 17.37 -0.89 -3.99
CA ALA A 104 18.74 -0.69 -3.50
C ALA A 104 19.63 -1.91 -3.78
N LEU A 105 19.11 -3.11 -3.52
CA LEU A 105 19.86 -4.36 -3.75
C LEU A 105 20.13 -4.66 -5.23
N GLN A 106 19.30 -4.14 -6.14
CA GLN A 106 19.42 -4.38 -7.59
C GLN A 106 20.08 -3.24 -8.35
N SER A 107 20.28 -2.08 -7.72
CA SER A 107 20.89 -0.91 -8.35
C SER A 107 22.36 -1.18 -8.71
N LYS A 108 22.67 -1.07 -10.00
CA LYS A 108 24.06 -1.16 -10.48
C LYS A 108 24.76 0.21 -10.47
N SER A 109 24.02 1.28 -10.50
CA SER A 109 24.54 2.66 -10.52
C SER A 109 24.78 3.25 -9.12
N GLY A 110 24.32 2.57 -8.07
CA GLY A 110 24.29 3.15 -6.72
C GLY A 110 23.25 4.27 -6.55
N VAL A 111 22.35 4.44 -7.51
CA VAL A 111 21.27 5.44 -7.47
C VAL A 111 19.93 4.77 -7.69
N ILE A 112 18.92 5.14 -6.90
CA ILE A 112 17.53 4.71 -7.08
C ILE A 112 16.60 5.93 -7.13
N GLY A 113 15.63 5.91 -8.03
CA GLY A 113 14.55 6.89 -8.09
C GLY A 113 13.33 6.39 -7.32
N VAL A 114 12.77 7.22 -6.45
CA VAL A 114 11.56 6.93 -5.70
C VAL A 114 10.46 7.92 -6.10
N LEU A 115 9.39 7.40 -6.71
CA LEU A 115 8.19 8.16 -6.99
C LEU A 115 7.14 7.80 -5.92
N ALA A 116 6.76 8.78 -5.10
CA ALA A 116 5.83 8.54 -4.02
C ALA A 116 4.99 9.78 -3.69
N THR A 117 3.84 9.53 -3.04
CA THR A 117 2.98 10.61 -2.57
C THR A 117 3.59 11.34 -1.38
N SER A 118 3.13 12.57 -1.14
CA SER A 118 3.57 13.41 0.00
C SER A 118 3.45 12.67 1.34
N GLN A 119 2.35 11.95 1.58
CA GLN A 119 2.16 11.20 2.82
C GLN A 119 3.14 10.04 2.96
N THR A 120 3.42 9.32 1.88
CA THR A 120 4.42 8.26 1.90
C THR A 120 5.80 8.82 2.25
N LEU A 121 6.22 9.91 1.61
CA LEU A 121 7.54 10.53 1.83
C LEU A 121 7.72 11.10 3.26
N LYS A 122 6.63 11.59 3.87
CA LYS A 122 6.65 12.12 5.25
C LYS A 122 6.61 11.02 6.31
N SER A 123 6.28 9.78 5.95
CA SER A 123 6.09 8.71 6.91
C SER A 123 7.39 8.29 7.58
N GLU A 124 7.31 7.94 8.86
CA GLU A 124 8.43 7.39 9.62
C GLU A 124 8.96 6.10 9.00
N SER A 125 8.06 5.24 8.50
CA SER A 125 8.42 3.98 7.84
C SER A 125 9.28 4.20 6.61
N PHE A 126 8.92 5.19 5.75
CA PHE A 126 9.70 5.55 4.58
C PHE A 126 11.09 6.09 4.98
N ASN A 127 11.13 6.99 5.96
CA ASN A 127 12.37 7.59 6.43
C ASN A 127 13.33 6.55 7.03
N ASN A 128 12.81 5.62 7.83
CA ASN A 128 13.61 4.53 8.39
C ASN A 128 14.15 3.60 7.29
N LEU A 129 13.31 3.24 6.33
CA LEU A 129 13.72 2.41 5.19
C LEU A 129 14.80 3.10 4.35
N SER A 130 14.64 4.38 4.04
CA SER A 130 15.62 5.17 3.28
C SER A 130 16.96 5.26 4.01
N ARG A 131 16.95 5.47 5.34
CA ARG A 131 18.17 5.52 6.15
C ARG A 131 18.94 4.20 6.17
N LEU A 132 18.25 3.07 6.21
CA LEU A 132 18.88 1.75 6.22
C LEU A 132 19.73 1.49 4.96
N PHE A 133 19.41 2.15 3.86
CA PHE A 133 20.10 1.96 2.57
C PHE A 133 20.90 3.19 2.11
N SER A 134 20.91 4.30 2.89
CA SER A 134 21.59 5.55 2.51
C SER A 134 23.09 5.43 2.31
N GLU A 135 23.74 4.45 2.95
CA GLU A 135 25.18 4.21 2.77
C GLU A 135 25.48 3.39 1.50
N SER A 136 24.51 2.65 0.98
CA SER A 136 24.71 1.77 -0.18
C SER A 136 24.18 2.36 -1.48
N VAL A 137 23.15 3.22 -1.43
CA VAL A 137 22.57 3.85 -2.61
C VAL A 137 22.13 5.29 -2.32
N ARG A 138 22.27 6.14 -3.34
CA ARG A 138 21.69 7.49 -3.34
C ARG A 138 20.21 7.40 -3.74
N VAL A 139 19.33 7.95 -2.90
CA VAL A 139 17.88 7.97 -3.13
C VAL A 139 17.49 9.33 -3.71
N GLU A 140 17.06 9.34 -4.97
CA GLU A 140 16.47 10.51 -5.63
C GLU A 140 14.95 10.47 -5.49
N ILE A 141 14.38 11.50 -4.87
CA ILE A 141 12.94 11.55 -4.57
C ILE A 141 12.22 12.39 -5.61
N CYS A 142 11.20 11.81 -6.22
CA CYS A 142 10.23 12.51 -7.06
C CYS A 142 8.85 12.47 -6.39
N LEU A 143 8.35 13.64 -6.01
CA LEU A 143 7.02 13.77 -5.45
C LEU A 143 5.97 13.56 -6.55
N LEU A 144 5.13 12.56 -6.37
CA LEU A 144 3.95 12.38 -7.20
C LEU A 144 2.89 13.41 -6.79
N TYR A 145 2.75 14.42 -7.65
CA TYR A 145 1.55 15.24 -7.67
C TYR A 145 0.47 14.48 -8.44
N THR A 146 -0.79 14.76 -8.18
CA THR A 146 -1.86 14.54 -9.16
C THR A 146 -1.61 15.52 -10.31
N SER A 147 -0.59 15.23 -11.12
CA SER A 147 -0.39 15.94 -12.37
C SER A 147 -1.55 15.54 -13.28
N PRO A 148 -2.32 16.47 -13.83
CA PRO A 148 -3.25 16.13 -14.88
C PRO A 148 -2.48 15.33 -15.92
N SER A 149 -2.97 14.13 -16.24
CA SER A 149 -2.42 13.36 -17.35
C SER A 149 -2.42 14.26 -18.59
N PRO A 150 -1.42 14.18 -19.47
CA PRO A 150 -1.51 14.88 -20.77
C PRO A 150 -2.79 14.57 -21.55
N ARG A 151 -3.52 13.50 -21.17
CA ARG A 151 -4.84 13.16 -21.69
C ARG A 151 -5.99 13.97 -21.08
N ASP A 152 -5.81 14.53 -19.89
CA ASP A 152 -6.87 15.30 -19.20
C ASP A 152 -7.04 16.71 -19.77
N GLY A 153 -6.12 17.15 -20.65
CA GLY A 153 -6.19 18.42 -21.38
C GLY A 153 -6.75 18.31 -22.81
N LEU A 154 -7.27 17.13 -23.20
CA LEU A 154 -7.79 16.85 -24.53
C LEU A 154 -9.31 16.54 -24.56
N LEU A 155 -10.06 16.97 -23.53
CA LEU A 155 -11.53 16.95 -23.51
C LEU A 155 -12.07 18.35 -23.49
#